data_43b819bd3f2aa5602a760f3ab56d0001
#
_entry.id   43b819bd3f2aa5602a760f3ab56d0001
#
_cell.length_a   1.000
_cell.length_b   1.000
_cell.length_c   1.000
_cell.angle_alpha   90.00
_cell.angle_beta   90.00
_cell.angle_gamma   90.00
#
_symmetry.space_group_name_H-M   'P 1'
#
loop_
_entity.id
_entity.type
_entity.pdbx_description
1 polymer ?
#
loop_
_entity_poly.entity_id
_entity_poly.type
_entity_poly.pdbx_seq_one_letter_code
_entity_poly.pdbx_strand_id
1 'polypeptide(L)'
;MEYTFRITSNRKRYPVKYIQLIKRIQNISMDIYEFILDANRLNLSISKRERIELQTKAITSCDKLSCFIEMPLNLNLVGTDTVAFWQKQIDDVKYMTIAWREKDKKR
;
A
#
# COMPACT_ATOMS: atom_id res chain seq x y z
N MET A 1 -6.36 1.75 -0.41
CA MET A 1 -5.68 2.73 0.45
C MET A 1 -6.27 4.13 0.27
N GLU A 2 -7.49 4.25 0.72
CA GLU A 2 -8.26 5.49 0.62
C GLU A 2 -7.59 6.67 1.30
N TYR A 3 -6.94 6.42 2.45
CA TYR A 3 -6.22 7.47 3.19
C TYR A 3 -5.10 8.11 2.34
N THR A 4 -4.34 7.29 1.61
CA THR A 4 -3.29 7.78 0.72
C THR A 4 -3.83 8.74 -0.33
N PHE A 5 -4.95 8.40 -0.98
CA PHE A 5 -5.57 9.28 -1.97
C PHE A 5 -6.09 10.57 -1.36
N ARG A 6 -6.67 10.49 -0.17
CA ARG A 6 -7.17 11.66 0.54
C ARG A 6 -6.05 12.64 0.85
N ILE A 7 -4.91 12.15 1.34
CA ILE A 7 -3.75 12.99 1.64
C ILE A 7 -3.15 13.58 0.37
N THR A 8 -2.92 12.74 -0.65
CA THR A 8 -2.20 13.16 -1.85
C THR A 8 -3.04 14.00 -2.81
N SER A 9 -4.36 14.04 -2.64
CA SER A 9 -5.25 14.85 -3.47
C SER A 9 -5.33 16.31 -3.04
N ASN A 10 -4.73 16.68 -1.91
CA ASN A 10 -4.74 18.07 -1.43
C ASN A 10 -3.66 18.88 -2.15
N ARG A 11 -4.04 19.57 -3.23
CA ARG A 11 -3.13 20.38 -4.07
C ARG A 11 -2.50 21.58 -3.35
N LYS A 12 -3.12 22.07 -2.29
CA LYS A 12 -2.53 23.13 -1.47
C LYS A 12 -1.30 22.64 -0.71
N ARG A 13 -1.33 21.37 -0.30
CA ARG A 13 -0.24 20.73 0.43
C ARG A 13 0.88 20.25 -0.50
N TYR A 14 0.50 19.82 -1.74
CA TYR A 14 1.43 19.23 -2.71
C TYR A 14 1.56 20.11 -3.95
N PRO A 15 2.61 20.95 -4.03
CA PRO A 15 2.86 21.77 -5.21
C PRO A 15 2.99 20.94 -6.49
N VAL A 16 2.70 21.57 -7.63
CA VAL A 16 2.72 20.92 -8.95
C VAL A 16 4.07 20.26 -9.25
N LYS A 17 5.18 20.83 -8.78
CA LYS A 17 6.52 20.27 -8.99
C LYS A 17 6.73 18.87 -8.38
N TYR A 18 5.88 18.45 -7.45
CA TYR A 18 5.96 17.13 -6.83
C TYR A 18 4.93 16.14 -7.39
N ILE A 19 4.30 16.45 -8.52
CA ILE A 19 3.21 15.66 -9.07
C ILE A 19 3.65 14.21 -9.41
N GLN A 20 4.89 14.02 -9.84
CA GLN A 20 5.41 12.68 -10.16
C GLN A 20 5.53 11.82 -8.91
N LEU A 21 6.00 12.40 -7.80
CA LEU A 21 6.06 11.71 -6.52
C LEU A 21 4.67 11.31 -6.06
N ILE A 22 3.70 12.22 -6.13
CA ILE A 22 2.32 11.96 -5.75
C ILE A 22 1.73 10.83 -6.57
N LYS A 23 1.92 10.87 -7.89
CA LYS A 23 1.43 9.82 -8.79
C LYS A 23 2.05 8.46 -8.46
N ARG A 24 3.34 8.43 -8.15
CA ARG A 24 4.02 7.18 -7.79
C ARG A 24 3.44 6.58 -6.51
N ILE A 25 3.22 7.40 -5.50
CA ILE A 25 2.62 6.99 -4.23
C ILE A 25 1.20 6.44 -4.47
N GLN A 26 0.39 7.15 -5.25
CA GLN A 26 -0.96 6.72 -5.58
C GLN A 26 -0.97 5.40 -6.35
N ASN A 27 -0.06 5.25 -7.33
CA ASN A 27 0.03 4.02 -8.11
C ASN A 27 0.41 2.81 -7.26
N ILE A 28 1.36 2.96 -6.33
CA ILE A 28 1.73 1.88 -5.41
C ILE A 28 0.53 1.49 -4.53
N SER A 29 -0.24 2.48 -4.06
CA SER A 29 -1.45 2.21 -3.26
C SER A 29 -2.50 1.45 -4.06
N MET A 30 -2.68 1.78 -5.33
CA MET A 30 -3.59 1.05 -6.22
C MET A 30 -3.11 -0.37 -6.48
N ASP A 31 -1.80 -0.57 -6.65
CA ASP A 31 -1.21 -1.90 -6.84
C ASP A 31 -1.51 -2.81 -5.65
N ILE A 32 -1.37 -2.30 -4.42
CA ILE A 32 -1.69 -3.05 -3.21
C ILE A 32 -3.15 -3.53 -3.26
N TYR A 33 -4.07 -2.63 -3.56
CA TYR A 33 -5.49 -2.94 -3.66
C TYR A 33 -5.75 -4.00 -4.74
N GLU A 34 -5.17 -3.82 -5.92
CA GLU A 34 -5.36 -4.75 -7.05
C GLU A 34 -4.82 -6.14 -6.74
N PHE A 35 -3.64 -6.24 -6.14
CA PHE A 35 -3.06 -7.54 -5.76
C PHE A 35 -3.95 -8.27 -4.76
N ILE A 36 -4.47 -7.57 -3.75
CA ILE A 36 -5.37 -8.15 -2.76
C ILE A 36 -6.67 -8.61 -3.42
N LEU A 37 -7.24 -7.77 -4.27
CA LEU A 37 -8.49 -8.09 -4.99
C LEU A 37 -8.31 -9.30 -5.90
N ASP A 38 -7.24 -9.33 -6.67
CA ASP A 38 -6.95 -10.43 -7.58
C ASP A 38 -6.69 -11.73 -6.82
N ALA A 39 -5.95 -11.68 -5.71
CA ALA A 39 -5.73 -12.84 -4.85
C ALA A 39 -7.05 -13.38 -4.30
N ASN A 40 -7.94 -12.48 -3.86
CA ASN A 40 -9.22 -12.88 -3.28
C ASN A 40 -10.16 -13.53 -4.30
N ARG A 41 -9.99 -13.25 -5.58
CA ARG A 41 -10.78 -13.86 -6.67
C ARG A 41 -10.34 -15.28 -7.00
N LEU A 42 -9.11 -15.67 -6.66
CA LEU A 42 -8.57 -16.97 -6.97
C LEU A 42 -9.09 -18.05 -6.02
N ASN A 43 -9.46 -19.19 -6.57
CA ASN A 43 -9.90 -20.35 -5.80
C ASN A 43 -8.70 -20.99 -5.10
N LEU A 44 -8.74 -21.06 -3.79
CA LEU A 44 -7.65 -21.61 -2.96
C LEU A 44 -7.31 -23.07 -3.32
N SER A 45 -8.31 -23.90 -3.65
CA SER A 45 -8.10 -25.31 -3.96
C SER A 45 -7.45 -25.55 -5.32
N ILE A 46 -7.59 -24.58 -6.26
CA ILE A 46 -7.08 -24.73 -7.64
C ILE A 46 -5.84 -23.86 -7.86
N SER A 47 -5.84 -22.65 -7.33
CA SER A 47 -4.84 -21.61 -7.62
C SER A 47 -4.11 -21.12 -6.36
N LYS A 48 -3.87 -22.02 -5.40
CA LYS A 48 -3.23 -21.68 -4.14
C LYS A 48 -1.89 -20.95 -4.32
N ARG A 49 -1.03 -21.46 -5.21
CA ARG A 49 0.28 -20.87 -5.47
C ARG A 49 0.17 -19.44 -5.99
N GLU A 50 -0.68 -19.23 -6.98
CA GLU A 50 -0.88 -17.90 -7.58
C GLU A 50 -1.47 -16.92 -6.58
N ARG A 51 -2.40 -17.38 -5.74
CA ARG A 51 -3.01 -16.60 -4.70
C ARG A 51 -1.97 -16.13 -3.67
N ILE A 52 -1.09 -17.02 -3.25
CA ILE A 52 0.00 -16.70 -2.31
C ILE A 52 1.00 -15.73 -2.95
N GLU A 53 1.32 -15.90 -4.23
CA GLU A 53 2.19 -14.97 -4.96
C GLU A 53 1.63 -13.55 -4.99
N LEU A 54 0.32 -13.41 -5.24
CA LEU A 54 -0.34 -12.11 -5.24
C LEU A 54 -0.38 -11.47 -3.85
N GLN A 55 -0.62 -12.25 -2.82
CA GLN A 55 -0.54 -11.78 -1.42
C GLN A 55 0.87 -11.28 -1.11
N THR A 56 1.89 -12.00 -1.54
CA THR A 56 3.29 -11.61 -1.35
C THR A 56 3.60 -10.30 -2.09
N LYS A 57 3.09 -10.12 -3.31
CA LYS A 57 3.25 -8.87 -4.06
C LYS A 57 2.58 -7.70 -3.35
N ALA A 58 1.41 -7.91 -2.74
CA ALA A 58 0.74 -6.88 -1.96
C ALA A 58 1.59 -6.47 -0.75
N ILE A 59 2.17 -7.42 -0.04
CA ILE A 59 3.04 -7.17 1.11
C ILE A 59 4.28 -6.38 0.68
N THR A 60 4.92 -6.78 -0.41
CA THR A 60 6.08 -6.09 -0.96
C THR A 60 5.73 -4.65 -1.34
N SER A 61 4.56 -4.44 -1.93
CA SER A 61 4.10 -3.09 -2.30
C SER A 61 3.82 -2.23 -1.07
N CYS A 62 3.36 -2.82 0.04
CA CYS A 62 3.24 -2.10 1.32
C CYS A 62 4.60 -1.62 1.80
N ASP A 63 5.64 -2.44 1.70
CA ASP A 63 7.00 -2.04 2.07
C ASP A 63 7.52 -0.92 1.18
N LYS A 64 7.26 -0.98 -0.13
CA LYS A 64 7.62 0.09 -1.06
C LYS A 64 6.92 1.40 -0.68
N LEU A 65 5.62 1.34 -0.39
CA LEU A 65 4.85 2.53 -0.02
C LEU A 65 5.41 3.15 1.26
N SER A 66 5.77 2.34 2.24
CA SER A 66 6.38 2.80 3.48
C SER A 66 7.67 3.59 3.23
N CYS A 67 8.48 3.16 2.26
CA CYS A 67 9.68 3.89 1.88
C CYS A 67 9.34 5.21 1.18
N PHE A 68 8.37 5.21 0.28
CA PHE A 68 8.02 6.40 -0.51
C PHE A 68 7.35 7.49 0.31
N ILE A 69 6.60 7.17 1.37
CA ILE A 69 5.94 8.20 2.18
C ILE A 69 6.90 9.02 3.02
N GLU A 70 8.13 8.55 3.19
CA GLU A 70 9.17 9.34 3.88
C GLU A 70 9.59 10.56 3.05
N MET A 71 9.47 10.52 1.73
CA MET A 71 9.85 11.63 0.87
C MET A 71 9.01 12.90 1.12
N PRO A 72 7.67 12.83 1.20
CA PRO A 72 6.88 14.00 1.59
C PRO A 72 7.28 14.57 2.94
N LEU A 73 7.64 13.74 3.92
CA LEU A 73 8.12 14.20 5.23
C LEU A 73 9.44 14.95 5.07
N ASN A 74 10.40 14.38 4.35
CA ASN A 74 11.72 14.98 4.14
C ASN A 74 11.65 16.28 3.34
N LEU A 75 10.63 16.43 2.50
CA LEU A 75 10.39 17.64 1.72
C LEU A 75 9.49 18.66 2.46
N ASN A 76 9.16 18.38 3.73
CA ASN A 76 8.28 19.21 4.55
C ASN A 76 6.89 19.42 3.96
N LEU A 77 6.40 18.47 3.16
CA LEU A 77 5.05 18.50 2.58
C LEU A 77 3.99 17.98 3.55
N VAL A 78 4.39 17.14 4.49
CA VAL A 78 3.54 16.59 5.55
C VAL A 78 4.29 16.61 6.88
N GLY A 79 3.54 16.64 7.97
CA GLY A 79 4.11 16.58 9.32
C GLY A 79 4.39 15.16 9.78
N THR A 80 5.15 15.04 10.87
CA THR A 80 5.52 13.77 11.48
C THR A 80 4.29 12.97 11.92
N ASP A 81 3.30 13.63 12.51
CA ASP A 81 2.08 12.96 12.99
C ASP A 81 1.27 12.37 11.83
N THR A 82 1.21 13.09 10.70
CA THR A 82 0.53 12.62 9.50
C THR A 82 1.21 11.37 8.94
N VAL A 83 2.54 11.37 8.88
CA VAL A 83 3.31 10.21 8.40
C VAL A 83 3.15 9.02 9.35
N ALA A 84 3.17 9.24 10.66
CA ALA A 84 2.98 8.18 11.64
C ALA A 84 1.61 7.51 11.49
N PHE A 85 0.55 8.30 11.32
CA PHE A 85 -0.80 7.76 11.09
C PHE A 85 -0.88 7.01 9.75
N TRP A 86 -0.29 7.57 8.71
CA TRP A 86 -0.23 6.97 7.39
C TRP A 86 0.52 5.63 7.43
N GLN A 87 1.68 5.61 8.10
CA GLN A 87 2.46 4.37 8.27
C GLN A 87 1.65 3.30 9.01
N LYS A 88 0.87 3.68 10.02
CA LYS A 88 0.01 2.76 10.74
C LYS A 88 -1.04 2.13 9.81
N GLN A 89 -1.64 2.91 8.92
CA GLN A 89 -2.61 2.40 7.95
C GLN A 89 -1.97 1.38 7.01
N ILE A 90 -0.75 1.66 6.55
CA ILE A 90 0.00 0.74 5.69
C ILE A 90 0.32 -0.55 6.44
N ASP A 91 0.80 -0.44 7.68
CA ASP A 91 1.14 -1.59 8.51
C ASP A 91 -0.08 -2.47 8.80
N ASP A 92 -1.23 -1.87 9.05
CA ASP A 92 -2.47 -2.62 9.28
C ASP A 92 -2.81 -3.50 8.06
N VAL A 93 -2.72 -2.94 6.85
CA VAL A 93 -2.96 -3.70 5.61
C VAL A 93 -1.91 -4.77 5.42
N LYS A 94 -0.64 -4.45 5.66
CA LYS A 94 0.48 -5.38 5.52
C LYS A 94 0.31 -6.60 6.44
N TYR A 95 0.07 -6.38 7.73
CA TYR A 95 -0.03 -7.46 8.71
C TYR A 95 -1.30 -8.28 8.53
N MET A 96 -2.41 -7.67 8.15
CA MET A 96 -3.62 -8.41 7.77
C MET A 96 -3.36 -9.33 6.58
N THR A 97 -2.63 -8.86 5.58
CA THR A 97 -2.30 -9.65 4.39
C THR A 97 -1.32 -10.77 4.72
N ILE A 98 -0.34 -10.53 5.60
CA ILE A 98 0.58 -11.57 6.08
C ILE A 98 -0.20 -12.67 6.81
N ALA A 99 -1.10 -12.31 7.72
CA ALA A 99 -1.91 -13.27 8.46
C ALA A 99 -2.79 -14.10 7.51
N TRP A 100 -3.39 -13.45 6.53
CA TRP A 100 -4.20 -14.12 5.50
C TRP A 100 -3.35 -15.10 4.68
N ARG A 101 -2.18 -14.68 4.23
CA ARG A 101 -1.26 -15.55 3.49
C ARG A 101 -0.83 -16.78 4.30
N GLU A 102 -0.46 -16.57 5.55
CA GLU A 102 -0.04 -17.69 6.42
C GLU A 102 -1.19 -18.66 6.66
N LYS A 103 -2.41 -18.17 6.81
CA LYS A 103 -3.59 -19.01 6.91
C LYS A 103 -3.79 -19.85 5.64
N ASP A 104 -3.64 -19.24 4.47
CA ASP A 104 -3.78 -19.93 3.19
C ASP A 104 -2.68 -20.98 2.98
N LYS A 105 -1.47 -20.72 3.43
CA LYS A 105 -0.36 -21.71 3.36
C LYS A 105 -0.65 -22.99 4.13
N LYS A 106 -1.42 -22.88 5.23
CA LYS A 106 -1.75 -24.02 6.09
C LYS A 106 -2.94 -24.83 5.58
N ARG A 107 -3.64 -24.33 4.60
CA ARG A 107 -4.77 -25.04 3.99
C ARG A 107 -4.27 -25.92 2.83
#